data_335d3e824ad8f2a0d0ecfc7e4d782454
#
_entry.id   335d3e824ad8f2a0d0ecfc7e4d782454
#
_cell.length_a   1.000
_cell.length_b   1.000
_cell.length_c   1.000
_cell.angle_alpha   90.00
_cell.angle_beta   90.00
_cell.angle_gamma   90.00
#
_symmetry.space_group_name_H-M   'P 1'
#
loop_
_entity.id
_entity.type
_entity.pdbx_description
1 polymer ?
#
loop_
_entity_poly.entity_id
_entity_poly.type
_entity_poly.pdbx_seq_one_letter_code
_entity_poly.pdbx_strand_id
1 'polypeptide(L)'
;MRSEGIIYPVLLEVRRILDRQISLFSGEDFTIDEAVGLNGVFDFLLARSSEVLEIEAPAVVIVEAKKTDLKSGLGQCIAEMVAAQRFNQVKEKNIPIIYGSVSNGIQWQFIKLENQIVTIDLSVYPLPPVEQILSFFIFMMQNDAIDSETI
;
A
#
# COMPACT_ATOMS: atom_id res chain seq x y z
N MET A 1 19.71 10.02 6.25
CA MET A 1 19.02 8.71 6.26
C MET A 1 18.02 8.67 5.12
N ARG A 2 17.98 7.59 4.41
CA ARG A 2 17.00 7.42 3.35
C ARG A 2 15.64 7.13 3.96
N SER A 3 14.58 7.61 3.30
CA SER A 3 13.21 7.37 3.76
C SER A 3 12.91 5.88 3.89
N GLU A 4 13.42 5.05 2.98
CA GLU A 4 13.21 3.61 3.04
C GLU A 4 13.76 3.01 4.34
N GLY A 5 14.81 3.58 4.91
CA GLY A 5 15.38 3.13 6.17
C GLY A 5 14.44 3.30 7.34
N ILE A 6 13.42 4.14 7.22
CA ILE A 6 12.39 4.33 8.24
C ILE A 6 11.10 3.62 7.82
N ILE A 7 10.75 3.71 6.55
CA ILE A 7 9.49 3.15 6.05
C ILE A 7 9.48 1.63 6.17
N TYR A 8 10.55 0.97 5.75
CA TYR A 8 10.59 -0.49 5.73
C TYR A 8 10.38 -1.10 7.13
N PRO A 9 11.08 -0.63 8.17
CA PRO A 9 10.81 -1.14 9.53
C PRO A 9 9.38 -0.94 10.00
N VAL A 10 8.73 0.17 9.63
CA VAL A 10 7.33 0.41 9.98
C VAL A 10 6.46 -0.65 9.32
N LEU A 11 6.67 -0.93 8.05
CA LEU A 11 5.87 -1.92 7.32
C LEU A 11 6.13 -3.34 7.83
N LEU A 12 7.36 -3.65 8.23
CA LEU A 12 7.67 -4.94 8.86
C LEU A 12 6.92 -5.10 10.17
N GLU A 13 6.77 -4.03 10.92
CA GLU A 13 6.03 -4.07 12.18
C GLU A 13 4.54 -4.33 11.93
N VAL A 14 3.97 -3.74 10.88
CA VAL A 14 2.59 -4.04 10.47
C VAL A 14 2.44 -5.54 10.22
N ARG A 15 3.37 -6.11 9.48
CA ARG A 15 3.35 -7.54 9.17
C ARG A 15 3.44 -8.39 10.43
N ARG A 16 4.30 -7.99 11.37
CA ARG A 16 4.44 -8.71 12.62
C ARG A 16 3.16 -8.67 13.45
N ILE A 17 2.53 -7.51 13.54
CA ILE A 17 1.28 -7.34 14.31
C ILE A 17 0.17 -8.20 13.72
N LEU A 18 0.13 -8.35 12.41
CA LEU A 18 -0.89 -9.15 11.73
C LEU A 18 -0.50 -10.62 11.60
N ASP A 19 0.41 -11.09 12.45
CA ASP A 19 0.85 -12.48 12.52
C ASP A 19 1.38 -13.01 11.20
N ARG A 20 1.98 -12.12 10.41
CA ARG A 20 2.56 -12.48 9.10
C ARG A 20 1.53 -13.07 8.13
N GLN A 21 0.27 -12.68 8.28
CA GLN A 21 -0.77 -13.10 7.35
C GLN A 21 -0.88 -12.18 6.15
N ILE A 22 0.03 -11.26 6.04
CA ILE A 22 0.18 -10.40 4.88
C ILE A 22 1.59 -10.53 4.34
N SER A 23 1.78 -10.10 3.11
CA SER A 23 3.09 -10.09 2.48
C SER A 23 3.51 -8.67 2.20
N LEU A 24 4.79 -8.41 2.39
CA LEU A 24 5.40 -7.12 2.11
C LEU A 24 6.43 -7.31 1.01
N PHE A 25 6.26 -6.56 -0.07
CA PHE A 25 7.21 -6.55 -1.17
C PHE A 25 7.87 -5.19 -1.27
N SER A 26 9.17 -5.16 -1.48
CA SER A 26 9.84 -3.96 -1.93
C SER A 26 9.96 -4.00 -3.46
N GLY A 27 10.27 -2.87 -4.06
CA GLY A 27 10.36 -2.78 -5.51
C GLY A 27 11.37 -3.74 -6.14
N GLU A 28 12.33 -4.22 -5.37
CA GLU A 28 13.33 -5.14 -5.87
C GLU A 28 12.92 -6.60 -5.78
N ASP A 29 11.87 -6.89 -5.04
CA ASP A 29 11.51 -8.27 -4.68
C ASP A 29 10.52 -8.92 -5.64
N PHE A 30 9.97 -8.19 -6.60
CA PHE A 30 9.00 -8.80 -7.47
C PHE A 30 9.08 -8.27 -8.89
N THR A 31 8.70 -9.17 -9.81
CA THR A 31 8.56 -8.85 -11.22
C THR A 31 7.08 -8.65 -11.51
N ILE A 32 6.77 -7.55 -12.13
CA ILE A 32 5.39 -7.20 -12.44
C ILE A 32 5.03 -7.77 -13.81
N ASP A 33 3.81 -8.25 -13.94
CA ASP A 33 3.32 -8.78 -15.20
C ASP A 33 3.04 -7.62 -16.16
N GLU A 34 3.86 -7.49 -17.18
CA GLU A 34 3.74 -6.41 -18.17
C GLU A 34 2.42 -6.50 -18.95
N ALA A 35 1.88 -7.71 -19.10
CA ALA A 35 0.65 -7.89 -19.85
C ALA A 35 -0.55 -7.23 -19.19
N VAL A 36 -0.50 -7.01 -17.88
CA VAL A 36 -1.58 -6.34 -17.17
C VAL A 36 -1.25 -4.89 -16.83
N GLY A 37 -0.13 -4.38 -17.36
CA GLY A 37 0.23 -2.98 -17.18
C GLY A 37 0.87 -2.65 -15.85
N LEU A 38 1.25 -3.65 -15.07
CA LEU A 38 1.95 -3.45 -13.81
C LEU A 38 3.44 -3.49 -14.01
N ASN A 39 3.95 -2.65 -14.89
CA ASN A 39 5.38 -2.57 -15.15
C ASN A 39 6.02 -1.38 -14.44
N GLY A 40 5.31 -0.77 -13.52
CA GLY A 40 5.85 0.31 -12.72
C GLY A 40 6.71 -0.22 -11.59
N VAL A 41 7.45 0.66 -10.98
CA VAL A 41 8.31 0.33 -9.86
C VAL A 41 7.61 0.80 -8.59
N PHE A 42 7.03 -0.15 -7.88
CA PHE A 42 6.50 0.14 -6.54
C PHE A 42 7.66 0.22 -5.57
N ASP A 43 7.64 1.18 -4.68
CA ASP A 43 8.63 1.15 -3.60
C ASP A 43 8.28 0.05 -2.61
N PHE A 44 7.02 0.01 -2.17
CA PHE A 44 6.54 -1.07 -1.31
C PHE A 44 5.11 -1.43 -1.66
N LEU A 45 4.78 -2.70 -1.47
CA LEU A 45 3.44 -3.23 -1.71
C LEU A 45 3.07 -4.16 -0.56
N LEU A 46 1.89 -3.97 0.01
CA LEU A 46 1.33 -4.89 0.98
C LEU A 46 0.19 -5.67 0.31
N ALA A 47 0.22 -6.98 0.48
CA ALA A 47 -0.77 -7.88 -0.10
C ALA A 47 -1.31 -8.82 0.96
N ARG A 48 -2.56 -9.26 0.80
CA ARG A 48 -3.22 -10.16 1.74
C ARG A 48 -2.90 -11.61 1.42
N SER A 49 -1.73 -12.04 1.79
CA SER A 49 -1.34 -13.42 1.69
C SER A 49 -0.09 -13.65 2.50
N SER A 50 -0.03 -14.76 3.21
CA SER A 50 1.14 -15.13 3.99
C SER A 50 2.15 -15.92 3.18
N GLU A 51 1.74 -16.47 2.05
CA GLU A 51 2.60 -17.30 1.24
C GLU A 51 2.76 -16.68 -0.13
N VAL A 52 3.90 -16.03 -0.36
CA VAL A 52 4.08 -15.37 -1.64
C VAL A 52 5.49 -15.54 -2.15
N LEU A 53 5.61 -16.32 -3.20
CA LEU A 53 6.78 -16.36 -4.05
C LEU A 53 6.59 -15.43 -5.24
N GLU A 54 5.34 -15.15 -5.58
CA GLU A 54 4.94 -14.25 -6.65
C GLU A 54 3.76 -13.41 -6.19
N ILE A 55 3.50 -12.31 -6.87
CA ILE A 55 2.33 -11.48 -6.58
C ILE A 55 1.10 -12.13 -7.18
N GLU A 56 0.51 -13.05 -6.47
CA GLU A 56 -0.79 -13.62 -6.84
C GLU A 56 -1.87 -13.16 -5.88
N ALA A 57 -1.48 -12.75 -4.70
CA ALA A 57 -2.40 -12.28 -3.70
C ALA A 57 -2.91 -10.88 -4.04
N PRO A 58 -4.10 -10.53 -3.60
CA PRO A 58 -4.62 -9.19 -3.87
C PRO A 58 -3.72 -8.10 -3.31
N ALA A 59 -3.29 -7.22 -4.18
CA ALA A 59 -2.57 -6.03 -3.77
C ALA A 59 -3.55 -5.08 -3.09
N VAL A 60 -3.21 -4.58 -1.93
CA VAL A 60 -4.13 -3.77 -1.13
C VAL A 60 -3.58 -2.39 -0.82
N VAL A 61 -2.30 -2.29 -0.50
CA VAL A 61 -1.69 -1.01 -0.12
C VAL A 61 -0.40 -0.79 -0.89
N ILE A 62 -0.32 0.36 -1.52
CA ILE A 62 0.87 0.82 -2.23
C ILE A 62 1.52 1.90 -1.39
N VAL A 63 2.81 1.81 -1.18
CA VAL A 63 3.56 2.83 -0.45
C VAL A 63 4.64 3.42 -1.34
N GLU A 64 4.60 4.73 -1.50
CA GLU A 64 5.56 5.49 -2.30
C GLU A 64 6.50 6.25 -1.38
N ALA A 65 7.79 6.02 -1.51
CA ALA A 65 8.80 6.68 -0.70
C ALA A 65 9.33 7.93 -1.41
N LYS A 66 9.37 9.04 -0.71
CA LYS A 66 9.93 10.28 -1.21
C LYS A 66 10.98 10.81 -0.22
N LYS A 67 11.92 11.59 -0.73
CA LYS A 67 12.98 12.13 0.13
C LYS A 67 12.50 13.32 0.94
N THR A 68 11.72 14.20 0.34
CA THR A 68 11.30 15.43 1.01
C THR A 68 9.83 15.72 0.80
N ASP A 69 9.42 16.02 -0.39
CA ASP A 69 8.09 16.54 -0.71
C ASP A 69 7.09 15.43 -1.00
N LEU A 70 6.08 15.30 -0.16
CA LEU A 70 5.07 14.27 -0.35
C LEU A 70 4.22 14.52 -1.59
N LYS A 71 3.96 15.76 -1.94
CA LYS A 71 3.11 16.09 -3.09
C LYS A 71 3.63 15.50 -4.38
N SER A 72 4.94 15.46 -4.53
CA SER A 72 5.53 14.93 -5.76
C SER A 72 5.28 13.44 -5.93
N GLY A 73 4.94 12.75 -4.84
CA GLY A 73 4.66 11.32 -4.88
C GLY A 73 3.19 10.97 -5.05
N LEU A 74 2.29 11.92 -4.88
CA LEU A 74 0.85 11.61 -4.91
C LEU A 74 0.41 11.09 -6.28
N GLY A 75 0.78 11.76 -7.34
CA GLY A 75 0.40 11.32 -8.69
C GLY A 75 0.96 9.96 -9.03
N GLN A 76 2.21 9.72 -8.69
CA GLN A 76 2.84 8.43 -8.94
C GLN A 76 2.17 7.33 -8.13
N CYS A 77 1.89 7.59 -6.86
CA CYS A 77 1.21 6.62 -6.01
C CYS A 77 -0.17 6.28 -6.56
N ILE A 78 -0.93 7.28 -6.98
CA ILE A 78 -2.27 7.07 -7.56
C ILE A 78 -2.18 6.23 -8.83
N ALA A 79 -1.21 6.49 -9.70
CA ALA A 79 -1.04 5.70 -10.91
C ALA A 79 -0.75 4.24 -10.58
N GLU A 80 0.06 3.99 -9.57
CA GLU A 80 0.36 2.64 -9.12
C GLU A 80 -0.85 1.97 -8.46
N MET A 81 -1.67 2.73 -7.75
CA MET A 81 -2.92 2.21 -7.19
C MET A 81 -3.89 1.78 -8.28
N VAL A 82 -3.99 2.55 -9.36
CA VAL A 82 -4.83 2.16 -10.50
C VAL A 82 -4.30 0.89 -11.14
N ALA A 83 -2.98 0.78 -11.29
CA ALA A 83 -2.37 -0.44 -11.82
C ALA A 83 -2.66 -1.65 -10.93
N ALA A 84 -2.59 -1.48 -9.62
CA ALA A 84 -2.92 -2.55 -8.67
C ALA A 84 -4.39 -2.95 -8.77
N GLN A 85 -5.27 -1.99 -8.95
CA GLN A 85 -6.69 -2.26 -9.14
C GLN A 85 -6.91 -3.13 -10.38
N ARG A 86 -6.25 -2.79 -11.49
CA ARG A 86 -6.34 -3.57 -12.71
C ARG A 86 -5.78 -4.97 -12.54
N PHE A 87 -4.65 -5.07 -11.83
CA PHE A 87 -4.05 -6.36 -11.53
C PHE A 87 -5.05 -7.25 -10.81
N ASN A 88 -5.71 -6.73 -9.79
CA ASN A 88 -6.69 -7.49 -9.03
C ASN A 88 -7.87 -7.91 -9.91
N GLN A 89 -8.32 -7.04 -10.80
CA GLN A 89 -9.42 -7.36 -11.72
C GLN A 89 -9.05 -8.48 -12.68
N VAL A 90 -7.84 -8.44 -13.24
CA VAL A 90 -7.37 -9.47 -14.15
C VAL A 90 -7.24 -10.81 -13.44
N LYS A 91 -6.80 -10.79 -12.18
CA LYS A 91 -6.69 -12.00 -11.36
C LYS A 91 -8.03 -12.43 -10.77
N GLU A 92 -9.10 -11.73 -11.11
CA GLU A 92 -10.45 -12.02 -10.62
C GLU A 92 -10.55 -11.97 -9.10
N LYS A 93 -9.80 -11.05 -8.49
CA LYS A 93 -9.86 -10.81 -7.07
C LYS A 93 -10.75 -9.60 -6.81
N ASN A 94 -11.75 -9.79 -5.96
CA ASN A 94 -12.68 -8.71 -5.65
C ASN A 94 -12.16 -7.90 -4.46
N ILE A 95 -11.37 -6.89 -4.77
CA ILE A 95 -10.85 -5.98 -3.78
C ILE A 95 -11.46 -4.61 -4.05
N PRO A 96 -12.43 -4.18 -3.25
CA PRO A 96 -13.17 -2.96 -3.55
C PRO A 96 -12.35 -1.68 -3.36
N ILE A 97 -11.38 -1.70 -2.48
CA ILE A 97 -10.62 -0.50 -2.14
C ILE A 97 -9.13 -0.81 -2.21
N ILE A 98 -8.40 0.05 -2.92
CA ILE A 98 -6.94 0.06 -2.89
C ILE A 98 -6.52 1.27 -2.08
N TYR A 99 -5.64 1.06 -1.13
CA TYR A 99 -5.10 2.15 -0.34
C TYR A 99 -3.71 2.51 -0.82
N GLY A 100 -3.32 3.74 -0.54
CA GLY A 100 -1.99 4.20 -0.85
C GLY A 100 -1.45 5.09 0.26
N SER A 101 -0.15 5.21 0.30
CA SER A 101 0.52 6.11 1.22
C SER A 101 1.75 6.69 0.55
N VAL A 102 1.99 7.97 0.81
CA VAL A 102 3.24 8.62 0.41
C VAL A 102 3.94 9.02 1.70
N SER A 103 5.22 8.74 1.79
CA SER A 103 5.97 9.01 3.00
C SER A 103 7.41 9.41 2.70
N ASN A 104 7.95 10.32 3.51
CA ASN A 104 9.38 10.59 3.53
C ASN A 104 10.05 9.98 4.77
N GLY A 105 9.33 9.10 5.47
CA GLY A 105 9.80 8.45 6.68
C GLY A 105 9.27 9.08 7.95
N ILE A 106 9.26 10.40 8.03
CA ILE A 106 8.79 11.13 9.22
C ILE A 106 7.44 11.78 9.03
N GLN A 107 6.94 11.83 7.81
CA GLN A 107 5.61 12.32 7.48
C GLN A 107 4.93 11.31 6.58
N TRP A 108 3.63 11.10 6.80
CA TRP A 108 2.85 10.11 6.08
C TRP A 108 1.52 10.71 5.66
N GLN A 109 1.13 10.45 4.42
CA GLN A 109 -0.15 10.90 3.87
C GLN A 109 -0.83 9.71 3.20
N PHE A 110 -2.15 9.63 3.31
CA PHE A 110 -2.91 8.44 2.89
C PHE A 110 -3.90 8.77 1.79
N ILE A 111 -4.15 7.77 0.94
CA ILE A 111 -4.99 7.86 -0.25
C ILE A 111 -5.86 6.62 -0.31
N LYS A 112 -7.05 6.79 -0.86
CA LYS A 112 -7.97 5.68 -1.08
C LYS A 112 -8.47 5.73 -2.51
N LEU A 113 -8.51 4.58 -3.20
CA LEU A 113 -9.11 4.44 -4.52
C LEU A 113 -10.23 3.42 -4.41
N GLU A 114 -11.43 3.87 -4.69
CA GLU A 114 -12.62 3.01 -4.70
C GLU A 114 -13.35 3.23 -6.01
N ASN A 115 -13.47 2.20 -6.81
CA ASN A 115 -13.95 2.30 -8.18
C ASN A 115 -13.06 3.27 -8.97
N GLN A 116 -13.59 4.39 -9.40
CA GLN A 116 -12.82 5.41 -10.11
C GLN A 116 -12.64 6.68 -9.29
N ILE A 117 -12.94 6.61 -8.00
CA ILE A 117 -12.89 7.76 -7.12
C ILE A 117 -11.64 7.69 -6.25
N VAL A 118 -10.81 8.72 -6.36
CA VAL A 118 -9.62 8.87 -5.54
C VAL A 118 -9.94 9.86 -4.42
N THR A 119 -9.69 9.43 -3.20
CA THR A 119 -9.86 10.29 -2.03
C THR A 119 -8.51 10.45 -1.36
N ILE A 120 -8.09 11.69 -1.16
CA ILE A 120 -6.82 12.01 -0.51
C ILE A 120 -7.11 12.61 0.86
N ASP A 121 -6.52 12.01 1.90
CA ASP A 121 -6.56 12.63 3.22
C ASP A 121 -5.60 13.81 3.21
N LEU A 122 -6.12 14.99 3.40
CA LEU A 122 -5.31 16.20 3.36
C LEU A 122 -4.40 16.34 4.57
N SER A 123 -4.67 15.57 5.63
CA SER A 123 -3.82 15.58 6.81
C SER A 123 -2.53 14.84 6.55
N VAL A 124 -1.45 15.33 7.15
CA VAL A 124 -0.15 14.67 7.12
C VAL A 124 0.14 14.23 8.55
N TYR A 125 0.50 12.97 8.71
CA TYR A 125 0.67 12.36 10.03
C TYR A 125 2.15 12.21 10.32
N PRO A 126 2.61 12.69 11.47
CA PRO A 126 4.04 12.63 11.80
C PRO A 126 4.44 11.29 12.40
N LEU A 127 5.68 10.98 12.23
CA LEU A 127 6.32 9.90 12.97
C LEU A 127 7.50 10.53 13.73
N PRO A 128 7.59 10.46 15.06
CA PRO A 128 6.65 9.83 15.98
C PRO A 128 5.32 10.59 16.12
N PRO A 129 4.27 9.94 16.60
CA PRO A 129 4.24 8.59 17.18
C PRO A 129 3.99 7.51 16.10
N VAL A 130 4.63 6.36 16.28
CA VAL A 130 4.48 5.26 15.32
C VAL A 130 3.13 4.57 15.45
N GLU A 131 2.53 4.59 16.63
CA GLU A 131 1.28 3.87 16.89
C GLU A 131 0.15 4.30 15.97
N GLN A 132 0.07 5.59 15.68
CA GLN A 132 -0.97 6.11 14.80
C GLN A 132 -0.77 5.60 13.37
N ILE A 133 0.46 5.61 12.88
CA ILE A 133 0.78 5.12 11.55
C ILE A 133 0.47 3.63 11.45
N LEU A 134 0.88 2.86 12.45
CA LEU A 134 0.61 1.42 12.48
C LEU A 134 -0.89 1.14 12.46
N SER A 135 -1.67 1.90 13.23
CA SER A 135 -3.11 1.68 13.28
C SER A 135 -3.79 1.94 11.93
N PHE A 136 -3.32 2.92 11.17
CA PHE A 136 -3.85 3.16 9.83
C PHE A 136 -3.57 1.97 8.91
N PHE A 137 -2.35 1.45 8.90
CA PHE A 137 -2.02 0.32 8.06
C PHE A 137 -2.78 -0.95 8.44
N ILE A 138 -2.93 -1.19 9.74
CA ILE A 138 -3.70 -2.34 10.20
C ILE A 138 -5.15 -2.22 9.76
N PHE A 139 -5.74 -1.04 9.91
CA PHE A 139 -7.10 -0.79 9.43
C PHE A 139 -7.22 -1.07 7.93
N MET A 140 -6.30 -0.55 7.13
CA MET A 140 -6.35 -0.72 5.69
C MET A 140 -6.23 -2.19 5.27
N MET A 141 -5.39 -2.95 5.96
CA MET A 141 -5.20 -4.35 5.63
C MET A 141 -6.40 -5.23 6.01
N GLN A 142 -7.26 -4.77 6.90
CA GLN A 142 -8.40 -5.55 7.40
C GLN A 142 -9.74 -5.05 6.90
N ASN A 143 -9.79 -3.85 6.33
CA ASN A 143 -11.03 -3.10 6.19
C ASN A 143 -12.04 -3.68 5.20
N ASP A 144 -11.59 -4.22 4.07
CA ASP A 144 -12.54 -4.62 3.02
C ASP A 144 -13.40 -5.82 3.45
N ALA A 145 -12.87 -6.70 4.27
CA ALA A 145 -13.64 -7.81 4.80
C ALA A 145 -14.78 -7.33 5.70
N ILE A 146 -14.54 -6.24 6.44
CA ILE A 146 -15.54 -5.65 7.30
C ILE A 146 -16.60 -4.94 6.48
N ASP A 147 -16.19 -4.19 5.46
CA ASP A 147 -17.11 -3.43 4.62
C ASP A 147 -18.13 -4.31 3.93
N SER A 148 -17.73 -5.49 3.49
CA SER A 148 -18.64 -6.40 2.81
C SER A 148 -19.70 -6.97 3.75
N GLU A 149 -19.51 -6.91 5.05
CA GLU A 149 -20.43 -7.45 6.04
C GLU A 149 -21.37 -6.42 6.62
N THR A 150 -21.01 -5.16 6.55
CA THR A 150 -21.78 -4.10 7.19
C THR A 150 -22.87 -3.53 6.31
N ILE A 151 -23.01 -4.01 5.12
CA ILE A 151 -24.02 -3.51 4.17
C ILE A 151 -25.34 -4.27 4.26
#